data_e9608f26f7485366521fae718409acf2
#
_entry.id   e9608f26f7485366521fae718409acf2
#
_cell.length_a   1.000
_cell.length_b   1.000
_cell.length_c   1.000
_cell.angle_alpha   90.00
_cell.angle_beta   90.00
_cell.angle_gamma   90.00
#
_symmetry.space_group_name_H-M   'P 1'
#
loop_
_entity.id
_entity.type
_entity.pdbx_description
1 polymer ?
#
loop_
_entity_poly.entity_id
_entity_poly.type
_entity_poly.pdbx_seq_one_letter_code
_entity_poly.pdbx_strand_id
1 'polypeptide(L)'
;SVAAVAAAVLAPALAGTSPRERVVLRAYVEPPFDPSSYPSPVAGFRKYTEGAKLLWDQTLLSVSGLPAGTRLRFATLDAYSGTAWAAGNSSADSTRPDTYQRVGTAIEQPAVAEPTTYTVTVEAAYAAVSDLNVWLPSAGPATRVEFSGGTAAGHAASLRYNLALGQGIVPDRLRAGDVVQLSGGVSAVRNDGSLIPGSGVLMDASSFAFLAPQATKWSGGQGDPWAQLMSVAKHLKLNGAYSDGTSAAEAQYLPGHGVGRLLTFANVKQPVGNDEQYAAVFALVAN
;
A
#
# COMPACT_ATOMS: atom_id res chain seq x y z
N SER A 1 -12.44 19.67 23.75
CA SER A 1 -11.84 20.76 24.34
C SER A 1 -10.43 20.58 24.92
N VAL A 2 -9.72 19.56 24.43
CA VAL A 2 -8.30 19.32 24.80
C VAL A 2 -7.39 20.44 24.27
N ALA A 3 -7.71 21.01 23.10
CA ALA A 3 -6.99 22.15 22.54
C ALA A 3 -7.06 23.43 23.40
N ALA A 4 -8.19 23.65 24.08
CA ALA A 4 -8.36 24.80 24.96
C ALA A 4 -7.54 24.69 26.27
N VAL A 5 -7.38 23.45 26.79
CA VAL A 5 -6.57 23.19 27.99
C VAL A 5 -5.08 23.31 27.67
N ALA A 6 -4.63 22.84 26.50
CA ALA A 6 -3.25 23.00 26.06
C ALA A 6 -2.89 24.49 25.85
N ALA A 7 -3.80 25.29 25.32
CA ALA A 7 -3.59 26.72 25.17
C ALA A 7 -3.51 27.44 26.53
N ALA A 8 -4.28 27.04 27.54
CA ALA A 8 -4.28 27.63 28.88
C ALA A 8 -3.05 27.29 29.69
N VAL A 9 -2.41 26.14 29.46
CA VAL A 9 -1.18 25.70 30.15
C VAL A 9 0.07 26.34 29.53
N LEU A 10 0.07 26.60 28.21
CA LEU A 10 1.20 27.18 27.48
C LEU A 10 1.19 28.72 27.48
N ALA A 11 0.06 29.36 27.65
CA ALA A 11 -0.08 30.81 27.61
C ALA A 11 0.79 31.54 28.69
N PRO A 12 0.91 31.09 29.95
CA PRO A 12 1.77 31.72 30.94
C PRO A 12 3.26 31.57 30.64
N ALA A 13 3.67 30.45 30.02
CA ALA A 13 5.07 30.24 29.64
C ALA A 13 5.51 31.09 28.45
N LEU A 14 4.57 31.53 27.62
CA LEU A 14 4.82 32.39 26.45
C LEU A 14 4.83 33.89 26.79
N ALA A 15 4.17 34.30 27.89
CA ALA A 15 4.06 35.70 28.29
C ALA A 15 5.36 36.32 28.81
N GLY A 16 6.38 35.51 29.08
CA GLY A 16 7.70 35.98 29.56
C GLY A 16 8.79 35.96 28.49
N THR A 17 8.50 35.59 27.26
CA THR A 17 9.52 35.53 26.19
C THR A 17 9.68 36.91 25.52
N SER A 18 10.91 37.32 25.33
CA SER A 18 11.27 38.53 24.59
C SER A 18 10.61 38.55 23.21
N PRO A 19 10.20 39.74 22.69
CA PRO A 19 9.58 39.87 21.36
C PRO A 19 10.40 39.30 20.19
N ARG A 20 11.65 38.89 20.45
CA ARG A 20 12.58 38.34 19.46
C ARG A 20 12.54 36.83 19.33
N GLU A 21 11.97 36.11 20.29
CA GLU A 21 11.80 34.63 20.19
C GLU A 21 10.34 34.31 19.91
N ARG A 22 10.01 34.23 18.63
CA ARG A 22 8.73 33.66 18.19
C ARG A 22 8.77 32.17 18.43
N VAL A 23 8.03 31.72 19.43
CA VAL A 23 7.76 30.27 19.57
C VAL A 23 6.85 29.84 18.42
N VAL A 24 7.41 29.09 17.49
CA VAL A 24 6.67 28.52 16.37
C VAL A 24 5.99 27.24 16.88
N LEU A 25 4.71 27.33 17.22
CA LEU A 25 3.92 26.19 17.71
C LEU A 25 4.00 24.97 16.80
N ARG A 26 4.21 25.15 15.48
CA ARG A 26 4.47 24.06 14.56
C ARG A 26 5.67 23.19 14.91
N ALA A 27 6.65 23.72 15.62
CA ALA A 27 7.81 22.94 16.05
C ALA A 27 7.47 21.92 17.16
N TYR A 28 6.34 22.09 17.82
CA TYR A 28 5.88 21.25 18.93
C TYR A 28 4.68 20.36 18.58
N VAL A 29 4.08 20.57 17.42
CA VAL A 29 2.97 19.73 16.93
C VAL A 29 3.45 18.94 15.74
N GLU A 30 3.56 17.62 15.91
CA GLU A 30 3.85 16.73 14.78
C GLU A 30 2.69 16.84 13.77
N PRO A 31 2.96 17.20 12.51
CA PRO A 31 1.92 17.24 11.51
C PRO A 31 1.29 15.85 11.34
N PRO A 32 0.00 15.77 11.00
CA PRO A 32 -0.64 14.50 10.68
C PRO A 32 0.18 13.73 9.64
N PHE A 33 0.38 12.43 9.86
CA PHE A 33 1.09 11.59 8.92
C PHE A 33 0.24 11.41 7.66
N ASP A 34 0.79 11.80 6.53
CA ASP A 34 0.16 11.64 5.22
C ASP A 34 0.81 10.47 4.45
N PRO A 35 0.19 9.28 4.43
CA PRO A 35 0.71 8.14 3.70
C PRO A 35 0.70 8.34 2.18
N SER A 36 -0.16 9.21 1.64
CA SER A 36 -0.23 9.48 0.20
C SER A 36 1.00 10.20 -0.35
N SER A 37 1.79 10.81 0.53
CA SER A 37 3.08 11.44 0.18
C SER A 37 4.17 10.42 -0.16
N TYR A 38 3.95 9.14 0.15
CA TYR A 38 4.90 8.07 -0.16
C TYR A 38 4.59 7.45 -1.52
N PRO A 39 5.62 7.18 -2.33
CA PRO A 39 5.41 6.72 -3.70
C PRO A 39 4.78 5.33 -3.73
N SER A 40 3.89 5.14 -4.70
CA SER A 40 3.22 3.88 -4.94
C SER A 40 4.18 2.84 -5.53
N PRO A 41 4.33 1.64 -4.95
CA PRO A 41 5.18 0.60 -5.52
C PRO A 41 4.65 0.06 -6.86
N VAL A 42 3.37 0.30 -7.16
CA VAL A 42 2.77 -0.06 -8.45
C VAL A 42 3.13 0.96 -9.55
N ALA A 43 3.46 2.20 -9.17
CA ALA A 43 3.91 3.19 -10.14
C ALA A 43 5.22 2.74 -10.82
N GLY A 44 5.31 2.92 -12.13
CA GLY A 44 6.46 2.46 -12.90
C GLY A 44 6.66 0.94 -12.86
N PHE A 45 5.58 0.19 -12.97
CA PHE A 45 5.55 -1.29 -12.86
C PHE A 45 6.53 -2.00 -13.78
N ARG A 46 6.91 -1.37 -14.91
CA ARG A 46 7.91 -1.92 -15.83
C ARG A 46 9.27 -2.23 -15.18
N LYS A 47 9.57 -1.65 -14.02
CA LYS A 47 10.78 -2.03 -13.26
C LYS A 47 10.83 -3.49 -12.85
N TYR A 48 9.68 -4.17 -12.77
CA TYR A 48 9.58 -5.58 -12.41
C TYR A 48 9.65 -6.54 -13.59
N THR A 49 9.74 -6.02 -14.81
CA THR A 49 9.80 -6.84 -16.03
C THR A 49 11.23 -7.23 -16.38
N GLU A 50 11.39 -8.12 -17.37
CA GLU A 50 12.69 -8.52 -17.89
C GLU A 50 13.45 -7.35 -18.52
N GLY A 51 14.74 -7.27 -18.28
CA GLY A 51 15.59 -6.26 -18.87
C GLY A 51 16.81 -5.91 -18.04
N ALA A 52 17.84 -5.41 -18.69
CA ALA A 52 19.05 -4.95 -18.01
C ALA A 52 18.71 -3.81 -17.04
N LYS A 53 19.20 -3.91 -15.80
CA LYS A 53 18.95 -2.96 -14.69
C LYS A 53 17.52 -2.93 -14.17
N LEU A 54 16.66 -3.89 -14.54
CA LEU A 54 15.33 -4.09 -13.99
C LEU A 54 15.35 -5.12 -12.87
N LEU A 55 14.24 -5.30 -12.17
CA LEU A 55 14.18 -6.09 -10.94
C LEU A 55 13.86 -7.57 -11.16
N TRP A 56 13.56 -7.99 -12.40
CA TRP A 56 13.10 -9.34 -12.70
C TRP A 56 13.99 -10.45 -12.11
N ASP A 57 15.30 -10.36 -12.34
CA ASP A 57 16.26 -11.35 -11.86
C ASP A 57 16.97 -10.93 -10.57
N GLN A 58 16.45 -9.92 -9.87
CA GLN A 58 17.08 -9.42 -8.64
C GLN A 58 16.43 -10.02 -7.40
N THR A 59 17.27 -10.45 -6.46
CA THR A 59 16.80 -10.77 -5.12
C THR A 59 16.50 -9.47 -4.38
N LEU A 60 15.23 -9.27 -4.03
CA LEU A 60 14.76 -8.06 -3.33
C LEU A 60 14.86 -8.23 -1.81
N LEU A 61 14.53 -9.42 -1.33
CA LEU A 61 14.46 -9.75 0.09
C LEU A 61 14.96 -11.18 0.31
N SER A 62 15.72 -11.40 1.39
CA SER A 62 16.01 -12.74 1.90
C SER A 62 15.14 -13.00 3.12
N VAL A 63 14.46 -14.14 3.17
CA VAL A 63 13.47 -14.43 4.20
C VAL A 63 13.72 -15.79 4.83
N SER A 64 13.65 -15.84 6.17
CA SER A 64 13.73 -17.09 6.93
C SER A 64 12.56 -17.18 7.94
N GLY A 65 12.16 -18.42 8.26
CA GLY A 65 11.08 -18.66 9.23
C GLY A 65 9.67 -18.73 8.62
N LEU A 66 9.52 -18.61 7.29
CA LEU A 66 8.26 -18.83 6.58
C LEU A 66 8.33 -20.10 5.74
N PRO A 67 7.19 -20.78 5.51
CA PRO A 67 7.08 -21.87 4.55
C PRO A 67 7.49 -21.41 3.14
N ALA A 68 8.11 -22.30 2.38
CA ALA A 68 8.43 -22.04 0.98
C ALA A 68 7.17 -21.70 0.19
N GLY A 69 7.25 -20.72 -0.71
CA GLY A 69 6.12 -20.25 -1.50
C GLY A 69 5.21 -19.22 -0.79
N THR A 70 5.49 -18.89 0.46
CA THR A 70 4.78 -17.79 1.15
C THR A 70 5.03 -16.47 0.40
N ARG A 71 3.96 -15.75 0.13
CA ARG A 71 4.04 -14.43 -0.52
C ARG A 71 4.19 -13.33 0.51
N LEU A 72 5.11 -12.41 0.26
CA LEU A 72 5.23 -11.17 1.01
C LEU A 72 4.53 -10.05 0.24
N ARG A 73 3.75 -9.27 0.96
CA ARG A 73 3.12 -8.05 0.46
C ARG A 73 4.06 -6.88 0.73
N PHE A 74 4.33 -6.07 -0.27
CA PHE A 74 5.11 -4.83 -0.11
C PHE A 74 4.25 -3.72 0.46
N ALA A 75 3.06 -3.49 -0.12
CA ALA A 75 2.13 -2.46 0.30
C ALA A 75 0.69 -2.89 0.13
N THR A 76 -0.20 -2.21 0.86
CA THR A 76 -1.64 -2.16 0.60
C THR A 76 -1.98 -0.74 0.19
N LEU A 77 -2.62 -0.60 -0.95
CA LEU A 77 -3.01 0.68 -1.54
C LEU A 77 -4.54 0.72 -1.55
N ASP A 78 -5.11 1.64 -0.81
CA ASP A 78 -6.55 1.73 -0.52
C ASP A 78 -7.17 3.05 -0.98
N ALA A 79 -6.38 3.91 -1.63
CA ALA A 79 -6.85 5.17 -2.17
C ALA A 79 -6.46 5.31 -3.64
N TYR A 80 -7.39 5.75 -4.47
CA TYR A 80 -7.17 6.03 -5.88
C TYR A 80 -7.48 7.50 -6.20
N SER A 81 -6.49 8.22 -6.71
CA SER A 81 -6.60 9.65 -7.01
C SER A 81 -7.04 9.99 -8.44
N GLY A 82 -7.32 8.99 -9.27
CA GLY A 82 -7.48 9.16 -10.72
C GLY A 82 -6.16 9.17 -11.49
N THR A 83 -5.04 9.34 -10.83
CA THR A 83 -3.69 9.24 -11.41
C THR A 83 -2.93 8.01 -10.95
N ALA A 84 -3.03 7.68 -9.67
CA ALA A 84 -2.32 6.55 -9.08
C ALA A 84 -3.06 5.97 -7.87
N TRP A 85 -2.83 4.70 -7.62
CA TRP A 85 -3.12 4.06 -6.35
C TRP A 85 -2.08 4.48 -5.31
N ALA A 86 -2.53 4.82 -4.12
CA ALA A 86 -1.71 5.22 -2.98
C ALA A 86 -2.23 4.60 -1.69
N ALA A 87 -1.43 4.66 -0.63
CA ALA A 87 -1.95 4.45 0.70
C ALA A 87 -2.76 5.66 1.14
N GLY A 88 -3.93 5.42 1.72
CA GLY A 88 -4.81 6.43 2.24
C GLY A 88 -4.85 6.46 3.77
N ASN A 89 -5.41 7.54 4.31
CA ASN A 89 -5.98 7.60 5.64
C ASN A 89 -7.47 7.86 5.45
N SER A 90 -8.30 6.91 5.79
CA SER A 90 -9.76 7.09 5.70
C SER A 90 -10.29 8.10 6.72
N SER A 91 -9.47 8.48 7.71
CA SER A 91 -9.82 9.46 8.75
C SER A 91 -8.63 10.36 9.08
N ALA A 92 -8.92 11.63 9.40
CA ALA A 92 -7.96 12.55 10.00
C ALA A 92 -7.68 12.25 11.49
N ASP A 93 -8.46 11.36 12.10
CA ASP A 93 -8.29 10.95 13.50
C ASP A 93 -7.21 9.86 13.59
N SER A 94 -6.02 10.22 14.03
CA SER A 94 -4.86 9.33 14.19
C SER A 94 -5.04 8.22 15.24
N THR A 95 -6.15 8.20 15.98
CA THR A 95 -6.45 7.14 16.95
C THR A 95 -7.23 5.99 16.35
N ARG A 96 -7.70 6.13 15.12
CA ARG A 96 -8.48 5.09 14.46
C ARG A 96 -7.58 4.01 13.85
N PRO A 97 -8.02 2.74 13.88
CA PRO A 97 -7.24 1.62 13.35
C PRO A 97 -6.99 1.68 11.83
N ASP A 98 -7.77 2.47 11.11
CA ASP A 98 -7.67 2.68 9.66
C ASP A 98 -6.72 3.81 9.25
N THR A 99 -5.97 4.36 10.21
CA THR A 99 -4.93 5.36 9.96
C THR A 99 -3.54 4.81 10.23
N TYR A 100 -2.53 5.42 9.59
CA TYR A 100 -1.13 5.12 9.89
C TYR A 100 -0.70 5.87 11.16
N GLN A 101 -0.37 5.12 12.20
CA GLN A 101 -0.02 5.66 13.51
C GLN A 101 1.34 5.14 13.98
N ARG A 102 1.94 5.83 14.94
CA ARG A 102 3.13 5.32 15.63
C ARG A 102 2.77 4.06 16.39
N VAL A 103 3.63 3.08 16.32
CA VAL A 103 3.51 1.83 17.08
C VAL A 103 4.82 1.54 17.79
N GLY A 104 4.74 0.82 18.91
CA GLY A 104 5.90 0.24 19.55
C GLY A 104 6.33 -1.06 18.85
N THR A 105 7.26 -1.77 19.47
CA THR A 105 7.69 -3.10 19.01
C THR A 105 6.52 -4.09 19.03
N ALA A 106 5.69 -4.05 20.06
CA ALA A 106 4.45 -4.82 20.14
C ALA A 106 3.31 -4.02 19.49
N ILE A 107 2.52 -4.70 18.66
CA ILE A 107 1.37 -4.14 17.94
C ILE A 107 0.14 -4.94 18.32
N GLU A 108 -0.86 -4.29 18.90
CA GLU A 108 -2.11 -4.94 19.28
C GLU A 108 -2.93 -5.23 18.02
N GLN A 109 -2.98 -6.53 17.67
CA GLN A 109 -3.76 -7.02 16.52
C GLN A 109 -4.78 -8.06 17.04
N PRO A 110 -6.07 -7.75 17.03
CA PRO A 110 -7.08 -8.61 17.68
C PRO A 110 -7.32 -9.96 17.00
N ALA A 111 -6.81 -10.19 15.80
CA ALA A 111 -7.22 -11.33 14.97
C ALA A 111 -6.12 -12.37 14.69
N VAL A 112 -4.95 -12.30 15.32
CA VAL A 112 -3.85 -13.25 15.07
C VAL A 112 -3.79 -14.27 16.21
N ALA A 113 -4.41 -15.45 16.02
CA ALA A 113 -4.46 -16.48 17.03
C ALA A 113 -3.10 -17.20 17.24
N GLU A 114 -2.38 -17.46 16.18
CA GLU A 114 -1.08 -18.14 16.20
C GLU A 114 -0.08 -17.35 15.34
N PRO A 115 0.69 -16.41 15.93
CA PRO A 115 1.64 -15.62 15.19
C PRO A 115 2.84 -16.47 14.75
N THR A 116 3.20 -16.37 13.46
CA THR A 116 4.44 -16.91 12.93
C THR A 116 5.53 -15.86 13.03
N THR A 117 6.70 -16.26 13.54
CA THR A 117 7.87 -15.37 13.60
C THR A 117 8.81 -15.66 12.42
N TYR A 118 9.20 -14.62 11.72
CA TYR A 118 10.08 -14.70 10.57
C TYR A 118 10.98 -13.48 10.49
N THR A 119 12.08 -13.63 9.75
CA THR A 119 13.06 -12.56 9.55
C THR A 119 13.14 -12.18 8.07
N VAL A 120 13.13 -10.90 7.80
CA VAL A 120 13.32 -10.32 6.46
C VAL A 120 14.63 -9.53 6.46
N THR A 121 15.53 -9.85 5.53
CA THR A 121 16.72 -9.07 5.24
C THR A 121 16.51 -8.30 3.94
N VAL A 122 16.76 -7.01 3.98
CA VAL A 122 16.61 -6.11 2.84
C VAL A 122 17.82 -6.21 1.93
N GLU A 123 17.61 -6.62 0.69
CA GLU A 123 18.69 -6.71 -0.29
C GLU A 123 18.93 -5.38 -1.01
N ALA A 124 20.10 -5.25 -1.63
CA ALA A 124 20.50 -4.00 -2.29
C ALA A 124 19.51 -3.55 -3.38
N ALA A 125 18.92 -4.47 -4.11
CA ALA A 125 17.97 -4.16 -5.16
C ALA A 125 16.66 -3.55 -4.62
N TYR A 126 16.17 -4.01 -3.46
CA TYR A 126 15.01 -3.41 -2.80
C TYR A 126 15.33 -2.00 -2.28
N ALA A 127 16.46 -1.87 -1.58
CA ALA A 127 16.90 -0.62 -0.99
C ALA A 127 17.17 0.49 -2.02
N ALA A 128 17.61 0.12 -3.22
CA ALA A 128 17.91 1.06 -4.30
C ALA A 128 16.66 1.68 -4.94
N VAL A 129 15.47 1.10 -4.75
CA VAL A 129 14.23 1.55 -5.38
C VAL A 129 13.43 2.42 -4.42
N SER A 130 13.36 3.71 -4.72
CA SER A 130 12.78 4.73 -3.83
C SER A 130 11.28 4.56 -3.55
N ASP A 131 10.55 3.86 -4.41
CA ASP A 131 9.14 3.56 -4.25
C ASP A 131 8.87 2.18 -3.62
N LEU A 132 9.93 1.42 -3.28
CA LEU A 132 9.86 0.21 -2.48
C LEU A 132 10.36 0.40 -1.05
N ASN A 133 11.50 1.03 -0.88
CA ASN A 133 12.27 1.04 0.37
C ASN A 133 11.61 1.78 1.55
N VAL A 134 10.46 2.39 1.35
CA VAL A 134 9.63 2.97 2.42
C VAL A 134 8.59 1.98 2.97
N TRP A 135 8.33 0.91 2.25
CA TRP A 135 7.31 -0.05 2.63
C TRP A 135 7.91 -1.17 3.46
N LEU A 136 7.22 -1.55 4.54
CA LEU A 136 7.61 -2.71 5.36
C LEU A 136 7.03 -3.99 4.76
N PRO A 137 7.84 -4.87 4.15
CA PRO A 137 7.34 -6.12 3.59
C PRO A 137 6.81 -7.04 4.70
N SER A 138 5.64 -7.62 4.50
CA SER A 138 5.05 -8.51 5.49
C SER A 138 4.27 -9.67 4.87
N ALA A 139 4.21 -10.81 5.57
CA ALA A 139 3.40 -11.95 5.18
C ALA A 139 1.91 -11.77 5.56
N GLY A 140 1.60 -10.80 6.41
CA GLY A 140 0.26 -10.48 6.90
C GLY A 140 0.33 -9.46 8.04
N PRO A 141 -0.77 -9.29 8.79
CA PRO A 141 -0.80 -8.37 9.92
C PRO A 141 0.24 -8.74 10.99
N ALA A 142 1.08 -7.79 11.38
CA ALA A 142 2.12 -7.99 12.37
C ALA A 142 1.62 -7.70 13.79
N THR A 143 1.98 -8.55 14.73
CA THR A 143 1.80 -8.35 16.18
C THR A 143 3.09 -7.86 16.84
N ARG A 144 4.23 -7.99 16.13
CA ARG A 144 5.53 -7.54 16.59
C ARG A 144 6.42 -7.17 15.39
N VAL A 145 7.16 -6.06 15.52
CA VAL A 145 8.16 -5.61 14.56
C VAL A 145 9.41 -5.20 15.29
N GLU A 146 10.54 -5.82 15.00
CA GLU A 146 11.84 -5.50 15.57
C GLU A 146 12.88 -5.30 14.47
N PHE A 147 13.47 -4.13 14.46
CA PHE A 147 14.60 -3.82 13.58
C PHE A 147 15.91 -4.16 14.28
N SER A 148 16.91 -4.60 13.54
CA SER A 148 18.24 -4.91 14.02
C SER A 148 19.31 -4.18 13.21
N GLY A 149 20.48 -3.95 13.83
CA GLY A 149 21.59 -3.25 13.21
C GLY A 149 21.65 -1.76 13.52
N GLY A 150 22.57 -1.06 12.86
CA GLY A 150 22.87 0.35 13.16
C GLY A 150 21.76 1.34 12.85
N THR A 151 20.82 0.99 11.98
CA THR A 151 19.67 1.80 11.57
C THR A 151 18.42 1.54 12.40
N ALA A 152 18.43 0.50 13.25
CA ALA A 152 17.27 -0.03 13.96
C ALA A 152 16.51 1.04 14.77
N ALA A 153 17.20 1.89 15.50
CA ALA A 153 16.58 2.92 16.33
C ALA A 153 15.82 3.97 15.48
N GLY A 154 16.39 4.37 14.33
CA GLY A 154 15.75 5.30 13.39
C GLY A 154 14.51 4.70 12.76
N HIS A 155 14.59 3.47 12.28
CA HIS A 155 13.47 2.75 11.70
C HIS A 155 12.33 2.54 12.70
N ALA A 156 12.64 2.10 13.92
CA ALA A 156 11.65 1.92 14.97
C ALA A 156 10.95 3.23 15.35
N ALA A 157 11.71 4.34 15.45
CA ALA A 157 11.16 5.66 15.77
C ALA A 157 10.28 6.20 14.63
N SER A 158 10.64 5.92 13.37
CA SER A 158 9.94 6.43 12.20
C SER A 158 8.72 5.56 11.80
N LEU A 159 8.68 4.28 12.18
CA LEU A 159 7.63 3.34 11.77
C LEU A 159 6.22 3.89 12.00
N ARG A 160 5.42 3.83 10.96
CA ARG A 160 3.97 4.07 11.01
C ARG A 160 3.26 2.81 10.54
N TYR A 161 2.26 2.40 11.28
CA TYR A 161 1.54 1.14 11.01
C TYR A 161 0.02 1.38 10.97
N ASN A 162 -0.63 0.85 9.95
CA ASN A 162 -2.07 0.84 9.82
C ASN A 162 -2.59 -0.52 10.28
N LEU A 163 -3.35 -0.54 11.38
CA LEU A 163 -3.85 -1.77 11.99
C LEU A 163 -4.90 -2.47 11.12
N ALA A 164 -5.76 -1.71 10.46
CA ALA A 164 -6.81 -2.26 9.61
C ALA A 164 -6.26 -2.93 8.35
N LEU A 165 -5.22 -2.33 7.77
CA LEU A 165 -4.57 -2.87 6.57
C LEU A 165 -3.47 -3.88 6.89
N GLY A 166 -3.00 -3.92 8.13
CA GLY A 166 -1.85 -4.73 8.53
C GLY A 166 -0.57 -4.34 7.78
N GLN A 167 -0.34 -3.04 7.58
CA GLN A 167 0.74 -2.52 6.74
C GLN A 167 1.57 -1.46 7.45
N GLY A 168 2.89 -1.57 7.30
CA GLY A 168 3.86 -0.59 7.81
C GLY A 168 4.47 0.29 6.72
N ILE A 169 4.74 1.55 7.08
CA ILE A 169 5.58 2.49 6.32
C ILE A 169 6.76 2.87 7.22
N VAL A 170 7.97 2.87 6.67
CA VAL A 170 9.22 3.25 7.33
C VAL A 170 9.76 4.51 6.67
N PRO A 171 9.37 5.72 7.12
CA PRO A 171 9.79 6.99 6.53
C PRO A 171 11.31 7.18 6.42
N ASP A 172 12.07 6.62 7.36
CA ASP A 172 13.56 6.65 7.36
C ASP A 172 14.18 5.78 6.26
N ARG A 173 13.38 5.03 5.50
CA ARG A 173 13.75 4.19 4.36
C ARG A 173 14.67 3.01 4.73
N LEU A 174 14.22 1.83 4.41
CA LEU A 174 14.97 0.59 4.56
C LEU A 174 16.21 0.60 3.66
N ARG A 175 17.32 0.12 4.20
CA ARG A 175 18.64 0.10 3.56
C ARG A 175 19.10 -1.34 3.33
N ALA A 176 20.01 -1.50 2.40
CA ALA A 176 20.63 -2.82 2.16
C ALA A 176 21.29 -3.34 3.44
N GLY A 177 20.98 -4.59 3.78
CA GLY A 177 21.46 -5.23 5.00
C GLY A 177 20.61 -4.98 6.25
N ASP A 178 19.57 -4.13 6.18
CA ASP A 178 18.63 -4.01 7.29
C ASP A 178 17.90 -5.33 7.53
N VAL A 179 17.81 -5.68 8.81
CA VAL A 179 17.15 -6.91 9.24
C VAL A 179 15.93 -6.56 10.08
N VAL A 180 14.80 -7.12 9.71
CA VAL A 180 13.53 -6.95 10.42
C VAL A 180 12.99 -8.30 10.83
N GLN A 181 12.79 -8.49 12.13
CA GLN A 181 12.06 -9.63 12.64
C GLN A 181 10.59 -9.24 12.83
N LEU A 182 9.70 -10.01 12.22
CA LEU A 182 8.26 -9.84 12.33
C LEU A 182 7.65 -11.07 12.99
N SER A 183 6.66 -10.83 13.84
CA SER A 183 5.73 -11.87 14.28
C SER A 183 4.33 -11.45 13.91
N GLY A 184 3.52 -12.38 13.38
CA GLY A 184 2.18 -11.99 12.95
C GLY A 184 1.44 -13.09 12.19
N GLY A 185 0.28 -12.77 11.67
CA GLY A 185 -0.48 -13.65 10.80
C GLY A 185 0.20 -13.84 9.45
N VAL A 186 0.05 -15.04 8.89
CA VAL A 186 0.39 -15.29 7.50
C VAL A 186 -0.90 -15.28 6.69
N SER A 187 -1.01 -14.33 5.78
CA SER A 187 -2.21 -14.21 4.94
C SER A 187 -2.28 -15.35 3.93
N ALA A 188 -3.30 -16.17 4.05
CA ALA A 188 -3.62 -17.17 3.04
C ALA A 188 -4.39 -16.52 1.89
N VAL A 189 -4.05 -16.89 0.66
CA VAL A 189 -4.89 -16.55 -0.50
C VAL A 189 -6.13 -17.44 -0.47
N ARG A 190 -7.29 -16.85 -0.23
CA ARG A 190 -8.59 -17.54 -0.31
C ARG A 190 -9.23 -17.28 -1.67
N ASN A 191 -9.74 -18.31 -2.27
CA ASN A 191 -10.52 -18.26 -3.52
C ASN A 191 -11.76 -19.16 -3.47
N ASP A 192 -12.24 -19.42 -2.27
CA ASP A 192 -13.30 -20.40 -1.98
C ASP A 192 -14.71 -19.80 -1.93
N GLY A 193 -14.86 -18.53 -2.31
CA GLY A 193 -16.14 -17.83 -2.27
C GLY A 193 -16.62 -17.45 -0.85
N SER A 194 -15.82 -17.73 0.18
CA SER A 194 -16.16 -17.37 1.57
C SER A 194 -15.89 -15.90 1.90
N LEU A 195 -15.40 -15.13 0.94
CA LEU A 195 -15.13 -13.70 1.10
C LEU A 195 -16.46 -12.93 1.15
N ILE A 196 -16.68 -12.26 2.25
CA ILE A 196 -17.81 -11.32 2.39
C ILE A 196 -17.35 -9.97 1.86
N PRO A 197 -18.11 -9.32 0.98
CA PRO A 197 -17.80 -7.96 0.54
C PRO A 197 -17.64 -7.04 1.75
N GLY A 198 -16.59 -6.25 1.78
CA GLY A 198 -16.39 -5.23 2.81
C GLY A 198 -17.54 -4.21 2.77
N SER A 199 -18.00 -3.77 3.94
CA SER A 199 -19.07 -2.77 4.07
C SER A 199 -18.58 -1.33 3.91
N GLY A 200 -17.30 -1.11 3.65
CA GLY A 200 -16.69 0.21 3.56
C GLY A 200 -16.23 0.56 2.16
N VAL A 201 -16.84 1.54 1.53
CA VAL A 201 -16.29 2.20 0.35
C VAL A 201 -15.22 3.18 0.86
N LEU A 202 -13.96 2.84 0.68
CA LEU A 202 -12.83 3.70 1.06
C LEU A 202 -12.53 4.77 0.01
N MET A 203 -13.14 4.67 -1.17
CA MET A 203 -12.91 5.58 -2.27
C MET A 203 -14.20 6.33 -2.65
N ASP A 204 -14.02 7.58 -3.06
CA ASP A 204 -15.12 8.33 -3.67
C ASP A 204 -15.55 7.65 -4.98
N ALA A 205 -16.84 7.32 -5.08
CA ALA A 205 -17.43 6.70 -6.26
C ALA A 205 -17.13 7.46 -7.56
N SER A 206 -16.96 8.77 -7.50
CA SER A 206 -16.57 9.60 -8.65
C SER A 206 -15.20 9.20 -9.22
N SER A 207 -14.30 8.70 -8.40
CA SER A 207 -12.93 8.31 -8.79
C SER A 207 -12.90 7.12 -9.75
N PHE A 208 -13.93 6.26 -9.76
CA PHE A 208 -14.00 5.06 -10.60
C PHE A 208 -15.26 4.96 -11.46
N ALA A 209 -16.15 5.97 -11.41
CA ALA A 209 -17.38 6.00 -12.20
C ALA A 209 -17.16 5.83 -13.72
N PHE A 210 -15.99 6.17 -14.20
CA PHE A 210 -15.60 6.00 -15.61
C PHE A 210 -15.55 4.54 -16.07
N LEU A 211 -15.47 3.57 -15.15
CA LEU A 211 -15.51 2.14 -15.44
C LEU A 211 -16.89 1.49 -15.22
N ALA A 212 -17.90 2.24 -14.77
CA ALA A 212 -19.23 1.70 -14.50
C ALA A 212 -19.86 0.95 -15.69
N PRO A 213 -19.74 1.41 -16.97
CA PRO A 213 -20.25 0.66 -18.11
C PRO A 213 -19.56 -0.71 -18.28
N GLN A 214 -18.23 -0.77 -18.02
CA GLN A 214 -17.45 -1.99 -18.10
C GLN A 214 -17.77 -2.94 -16.95
N ALA A 215 -17.93 -2.40 -15.73
CA ALA A 215 -18.33 -3.17 -14.55
C ALA A 215 -19.67 -3.89 -14.82
N THR A 216 -20.68 -3.17 -15.29
CA THR A 216 -21.99 -3.75 -15.66
C THR A 216 -21.87 -4.81 -16.75
N LYS A 217 -21.09 -4.53 -17.79
CA LYS A 217 -20.91 -5.46 -18.92
C LYS A 217 -20.16 -6.74 -18.54
N TRP A 218 -19.09 -6.60 -17.74
CA TRP A 218 -18.20 -7.72 -17.42
C TRP A 218 -18.71 -8.57 -16.27
N SER A 219 -19.50 -8.00 -15.34
CA SER A 219 -20.15 -8.75 -14.26
C SER A 219 -21.21 -9.75 -14.78
N GLY A 220 -21.71 -9.58 -16.00
CA GLY A 220 -22.63 -10.51 -16.62
C GLY A 220 -24.03 -10.54 -15.99
N GLY A 221 -24.41 -9.52 -15.22
CA GLY A 221 -25.72 -9.41 -14.58
C GLY A 221 -25.95 -10.43 -13.46
N GLN A 222 -24.87 -11.01 -12.88
CA GLN A 222 -24.95 -11.91 -11.73
C GLN A 222 -25.50 -11.16 -10.50
N GLY A 223 -26.31 -11.83 -9.67
CA GLY A 223 -26.85 -11.26 -8.46
C GLY A 223 -25.92 -11.37 -7.24
N ASP A 224 -25.02 -12.34 -7.26
CA ASP A 224 -24.05 -12.58 -6.20
C ASP A 224 -22.77 -11.77 -6.43
N PRO A 225 -22.29 -10.97 -5.45
CA PRO A 225 -21.08 -10.17 -5.59
C PRO A 225 -19.83 -10.97 -5.94
N TRP A 226 -19.66 -12.16 -5.35
CA TRP A 226 -18.51 -13.02 -5.67
C TRP A 226 -18.59 -13.52 -7.13
N ALA A 227 -19.76 -13.93 -7.58
CA ALA A 227 -19.97 -14.34 -8.97
C ALA A 227 -19.72 -13.18 -9.94
N GLN A 228 -20.08 -11.96 -9.58
CA GLN A 228 -19.77 -10.75 -10.37
C GLN A 228 -18.25 -10.57 -10.51
N LEU A 229 -17.51 -10.61 -9.40
CA LEU A 229 -16.05 -10.50 -9.39
C LEU A 229 -15.39 -11.59 -10.25
N MET A 230 -15.83 -12.83 -10.09
CA MET A 230 -15.31 -13.96 -10.88
C MET A 230 -15.59 -13.81 -12.37
N SER A 231 -16.75 -13.24 -12.72
CA SER A 231 -17.11 -12.93 -14.11
C SER A 231 -16.18 -11.87 -14.71
N VAL A 232 -15.89 -10.80 -13.96
CA VAL A 232 -14.93 -9.77 -14.36
C VAL A 232 -13.54 -10.36 -14.55
N ALA A 233 -13.04 -11.12 -13.58
CA ALA A 233 -11.73 -11.78 -13.67
C ALA A 233 -11.64 -12.71 -14.91
N LYS A 234 -12.70 -13.50 -15.15
CA LYS A 234 -12.80 -14.37 -16.32
C LYS A 234 -12.78 -13.57 -17.62
N HIS A 235 -13.54 -12.47 -17.67
CA HIS A 235 -13.57 -11.60 -18.85
C HIS A 235 -12.18 -11.07 -19.19
N LEU A 236 -11.49 -10.49 -18.22
CA LEU A 236 -10.13 -9.95 -18.38
C LEU A 236 -9.13 -11.03 -18.82
N LYS A 237 -9.23 -12.23 -18.22
CA LYS A 237 -8.35 -13.35 -18.56
C LYS A 237 -8.56 -13.90 -19.98
N LEU A 238 -9.81 -14.01 -20.43
CA LEU A 238 -10.15 -14.62 -21.72
C LEU A 238 -10.06 -13.66 -22.89
N ASN A 239 -10.31 -12.37 -22.67
CA ASN A 239 -10.37 -11.37 -23.73
C ASN A 239 -9.17 -10.42 -23.73
N GLY A 240 -8.34 -10.47 -22.71
CA GLY A 240 -7.16 -9.62 -22.61
C GLY A 240 -5.93 -10.20 -23.29
N ALA A 241 -4.91 -9.37 -23.47
CA ALA A 241 -3.58 -9.78 -23.89
C ALA A 241 -2.54 -9.09 -23.01
N TYR A 242 -1.42 -9.78 -22.74
CA TYR A 242 -0.33 -9.23 -21.96
C TYR A 242 0.65 -8.47 -22.85
N SER A 243 1.05 -7.28 -22.40
CA SER A 243 2.17 -6.55 -22.97
C SER A 243 2.74 -5.56 -21.94
N ASP A 244 4.05 -5.58 -21.79
CA ASP A 244 4.79 -4.57 -21.02
C ASP A 244 4.99 -3.27 -21.80
N GLY A 245 4.73 -3.27 -23.09
CA GLY A 245 4.98 -2.14 -23.99
C GLY A 245 6.45 -1.75 -24.07
N THR A 246 7.38 -2.70 -23.82
CA THR A 246 8.82 -2.43 -23.80
C THR A 246 9.48 -2.60 -25.17
N SER A 247 8.88 -3.37 -26.07
CA SER A 247 9.34 -3.52 -27.44
C SER A 247 8.86 -2.36 -28.34
N ALA A 248 9.58 -2.09 -29.42
CA ALA A 248 9.21 -1.06 -30.39
C ALA A 248 7.82 -1.34 -31.01
N ALA A 249 7.46 -2.60 -31.22
CA ALA A 249 6.17 -3.01 -31.77
C ALA A 249 5.00 -2.82 -30.79
N GLU A 250 5.28 -2.66 -29.50
CA GLU A 250 4.30 -2.53 -28.43
C GLU A 250 4.33 -1.16 -27.74
N ALA A 251 5.09 -0.21 -28.27
CA ALA A 251 5.28 1.13 -27.67
C ALA A 251 3.97 1.91 -27.47
N GLN A 252 2.90 1.57 -28.19
CA GLN A 252 1.56 2.13 -27.99
C GLN A 252 0.92 1.73 -26.67
N TYR A 253 1.34 0.64 -26.03
CA TYR A 253 0.81 0.19 -24.74
C TYR A 253 1.57 0.90 -23.61
N LEU A 254 1.12 2.11 -23.29
CA LEU A 254 1.75 2.97 -22.31
C LEU A 254 1.68 2.40 -20.90
N PRO A 255 2.68 2.66 -20.04
CA PRO A 255 2.64 2.33 -18.61
C PRO A 255 1.64 3.21 -17.88
N GLY A 256 1.43 2.90 -16.60
CA GLY A 256 0.62 3.69 -15.70
C GLY A 256 -0.80 3.16 -15.54
N HIS A 257 -1.46 3.64 -14.51
CA HIS A 257 -2.82 3.27 -14.16
C HIS A 257 -3.72 4.50 -13.88
N GLY A 258 -3.37 5.65 -14.44
CA GLY A 258 -4.23 6.83 -14.42
C GLY A 258 -5.48 6.64 -15.29
N VAL A 259 -6.52 7.44 -15.03
CA VAL A 259 -7.84 7.35 -15.69
C VAL A 259 -7.72 7.23 -17.22
N GLY A 260 -6.92 8.09 -17.87
CA GLY A 260 -6.78 8.06 -19.32
C GLY A 260 -6.22 6.74 -19.85
N ARG A 261 -5.23 6.15 -19.15
CA ARG A 261 -4.67 4.85 -19.52
C ARG A 261 -5.66 3.72 -19.29
N LEU A 262 -6.36 3.73 -18.15
CA LEU A 262 -7.35 2.71 -17.82
C LEU A 262 -8.57 2.77 -18.73
N LEU A 263 -9.01 3.97 -19.14
CA LEU A 263 -10.05 4.14 -20.16
C LEU A 263 -9.63 3.53 -21.50
N THR A 264 -8.41 3.80 -21.96
CA THR A 264 -7.88 3.21 -23.19
C THR A 264 -7.81 1.69 -23.09
N PHE A 265 -7.39 1.17 -21.92
CA PHE A 265 -7.32 -0.27 -21.66
C PHE A 265 -8.71 -0.92 -21.67
N ALA A 266 -9.70 -0.30 -21.03
CA ALA A 266 -11.00 -0.91 -20.78
C ALA A 266 -12.00 -0.76 -21.94
N ASN A 267 -11.85 0.28 -22.81
CA ASN A 267 -12.82 0.60 -23.86
C ASN A 267 -12.50 -0.04 -25.21
N VAL A 268 -11.57 -0.97 -25.27
CA VAL A 268 -11.24 -1.71 -26.49
C VAL A 268 -11.79 -3.13 -26.47
N LYS A 269 -11.86 -3.75 -27.66
CA LYS A 269 -12.35 -5.14 -27.77
C LYS A 269 -11.43 -6.12 -27.05
N GLN A 270 -10.12 -5.88 -27.10
CA GLN A 270 -9.09 -6.67 -26.43
C GLN A 270 -8.24 -5.76 -25.57
N PRO A 271 -8.44 -5.76 -24.24
CA PRO A 271 -7.57 -5.04 -23.32
C PRO A 271 -6.13 -5.54 -23.42
N VAL A 272 -5.16 -4.62 -23.59
CA VAL A 272 -3.74 -4.96 -23.66
C VAL A 272 -2.98 -4.15 -22.63
N GLY A 273 -2.26 -4.84 -21.77
CA GLY A 273 -1.46 -4.25 -20.70
C GLY A 273 -0.73 -5.31 -19.90
N ASN A 274 -0.08 -4.89 -18.83
CA ASN A 274 0.57 -5.77 -17.87
C ASN A 274 -0.23 -5.86 -16.54
N ASP A 275 0.32 -6.49 -15.54
CA ASP A 275 -0.32 -6.67 -14.21
C ASP A 275 -0.79 -5.35 -13.60
N GLU A 276 -0.10 -4.23 -13.86
CA GLU A 276 -0.48 -2.91 -13.36
C GLU A 276 -1.89 -2.50 -13.81
N GLN A 277 -2.18 -2.58 -15.12
CA GLN A 277 -3.48 -2.18 -15.64
C GLN A 277 -4.58 -3.19 -15.30
N TYR A 278 -4.26 -4.48 -15.39
CA TYR A 278 -5.20 -5.54 -15.03
C TYR A 278 -5.61 -5.46 -13.56
N ALA A 279 -4.66 -5.33 -12.64
CA ALA A 279 -4.93 -5.22 -11.22
C ALA A 279 -5.68 -3.93 -10.87
N ALA A 280 -5.27 -2.79 -11.45
CA ALA A 280 -5.90 -1.51 -11.20
C ALA A 280 -7.37 -1.48 -11.67
N VAL A 281 -7.63 -1.95 -12.89
CA VAL A 281 -9.02 -2.03 -13.42
C VAL A 281 -9.85 -3.00 -12.61
N PHE A 282 -9.31 -4.19 -12.30
CA PHE A 282 -10.03 -5.17 -11.50
C PHE A 282 -10.41 -4.61 -10.13
N ALA A 283 -9.47 -3.96 -9.43
CA ALA A 283 -9.74 -3.36 -8.13
C ALA A 283 -10.79 -2.25 -8.20
N LEU A 284 -10.76 -1.39 -9.23
CA LEU A 284 -11.75 -0.31 -9.41
C LEU A 284 -13.15 -0.83 -9.80
N VAL A 285 -13.22 -1.90 -10.57
CA VAL A 285 -14.50 -2.53 -10.95
C VAL A 285 -15.10 -3.31 -9.78
N ALA A 286 -14.27 -3.81 -8.87
CA ALA A 286 -14.68 -4.58 -7.70
C ALA A 286 -15.23 -3.71 -6.56
N ASN A 287 -15.04 -2.39 -6.62
CA ASN A 287 -15.42 -1.43 -5.58
C ASN A 287 -16.78 -0.83 -5.84
#